data_1c4cb1deab27e4f9356cef4617d94ee3
#
_entry.id   1c4cb1deab27e4f9356cef4617d94ee3
#
_cell.length_a   1.000
_cell.length_b   1.000
_cell.length_c   1.000
_cell.angle_alpha   90.00
_cell.angle_beta   90.00
_cell.angle_gamma   90.00
#
_symmetry.space_group_name_H-M   'P 1'
#
loop_
_entity.id
_entity.type
_entity.pdbx_description
1 polymer ?
#
loop_
_entity_poly.entity_id
_entity_poly.type
_entity_poly.pdbx_seq_one_letter_code
_entity_poly.pdbx_strand_id
1 'polypeptide(L)'
;MTLSDGTIVTYEYLVISPGCQLRFDQIKGAKEAIEDQNCPVSTIYTLNGAYKTSSMRENFKGGKAIFTLPTMPIKCGGAPQKIMYLSEETWRKNGVRKNCDVNFNTTAGNLFPNC
;
A
#
# COMPACT_ATOMS: atom_id res chain seq x y z
N MET A 1 -0.53 -33.15 -10.43
CA MET A 1 0.35 -32.03 -10.06
C MET A 1 1.55 -32.59 -9.33
N THR A 2 2.75 -32.13 -9.66
CA THR A 2 3.99 -32.54 -8.97
C THR A 2 4.42 -31.44 -8.03
N LEU A 3 4.66 -31.76 -6.77
CA LEU A 3 5.18 -30.83 -5.76
C LEU A 3 6.71 -30.71 -5.87
N SER A 4 7.28 -29.72 -5.17
CA SER A 4 8.74 -29.46 -5.21
C SER A 4 9.60 -30.59 -4.63
N ASP A 5 9.02 -31.43 -3.77
CA ASP A 5 9.66 -32.63 -3.20
C ASP A 5 9.51 -33.89 -4.08
N GLY A 6 8.89 -33.76 -5.27
CA GLY A 6 8.62 -34.86 -6.19
C GLY A 6 7.31 -35.62 -5.95
N THR A 7 6.59 -35.29 -4.89
CA THR A 7 5.30 -35.92 -4.58
C THR A 7 4.28 -35.65 -5.69
N ILE A 8 3.58 -36.68 -6.14
CA ILE A 8 2.50 -36.56 -7.13
C ILE A 8 1.16 -36.53 -6.41
N VAL A 9 0.41 -35.45 -6.60
CA VAL A 9 -0.96 -35.29 -6.08
C VAL A 9 -1.94 -35.38 -7.26
N THR A 10 -2.89 -36.32 -7.17
CA THR A 10 -4.03 -36.43 -8.10
C THR A 10 -5.21 -35.62 -7.57
N TYR A 11 -6.01 -35.05 -8.43
CA TYR A 11 -7.16 -34.23 -8.08
C TYR A 11 -8.24 -34.30 -9.18
N GLU A 12 -9.47 -34.11 -8.79
CA GLU A 12 -10.59 -33.92 -9.74
C GLU A 12 -10.77 -32.44 -10.07
N TYR A 13 -10.55 -31.56 -9.07
CA TYR A 13 -10.62 -30.10 -9.22
C TYR A 13 -9.37 -29.46 -8.66
N LEU A 14 -8.82 -28.46 -9.36
CA LEU A 14 -7.67 -27.69 -8.92
C LEU A 14 -8.04 -26.20 -8.88
N VAL A 15 -7.92 -25.58 -7.71
CA VAL A 15 -8.06 -24.13 -7.53
C VAL A 15 -6.68 -23.51 -7.39
N ILE A 16 -6.36 -22.55 -8.26
CA ILE A 16 -5.08 -21.82 -8.27
C ILE A 16 -5.35 -20.37 -7.86
N SER A 17 -4.95 -19.99 -6.65
CA SER A 17 -5.20 -18.66 -6.08
C SER A 17 -3.95 -18.07 -5.42
N PRO A 18 -2.85 -17.86 -6.16
CA PRO A 18 -1.56 -17.43 -5.58
C PRO A 18 -1.54 -15.95 -5.16
N GLY A 19 -2.54 -15.14 -5.55
CA GLY A 19 -2.58 -13.72 -5.31
C GLY A 19 -1.67 -12.91 -6.24
N CYS A 20 -1.23 -11.73 -5.78
CA CYS A 20 -0.41 -10.79 -6.55
C CYS A 20 0.99 -10.67 -5.96
N GLN A 21 2.00 -10.60 -6.81
CA GLN A 21 3.35 -10.22 -6.45
C GLN A 21 3.48 -8.70 -6.47
N LEU A 22 4.05 -8.13 -5.42
CA LEU A 22 4.36 -6.71 -5.37
C LEU A 22 5.66 -6.43 -6.12
N ARG A 23 5.60 -5.49 -7.07
CA ARG A 23 6.68 -5.17 -8.00
C ARG A 23 7.23 -3.76 -7.73
N PHE A 24 7.74 -3.52 -6.53
CA PHE A 24 8.39 -2.24 -6.18
C PHE A 24 9.65 -1.98 -7.01
N ASP A 25 10.26 -3.03 -7.55
CA ASP A 25 11.40 -2.97 -8.47
C ASP A 25 11.09 -2.21 -9.77
N GLN A 26 9.83 -2.10 -10.17
CA GLN A 26 9.42 -1.35 -11.36
C GLN A 26 9.43 0.18 -11.17
N ILE A 27 9.57 0.65 -9.93
CA ILE A 27 9.67 2.08 -9.62
C ILE A 27 11.05 2.32 -9.06
N LYS A 28 11.87 3.09 -9.78
CA LYS A 28 13.27 3.38 -9.39
C LYS A 28 13.34 3.99 -7.99
N GLY A 29 14.08 3.35 -7.11
CA GLY A 29 14.30 3.77 -5.73
C GLY A 29 13.17 3.44 -4.75
N ALA A 30 12.04 2.88 -5.22
CA ALA A 30 10.89 2.61 -4.33
C ALA A 30 11.19 1.49 -3.34
N LYS A 31 11.86 0.43 -3.77
CA LYS A 31 12.20 -0.70 -2.90
C LYS A 31 13.09 -0.24 -1.75
N GLU A 32 14.18 0.42 -2.07
CA GLU A 32 15.15 0.95 -1.11
C GLU A 32 14.50 1.93 -0.13
N ALA A 33 13.68 2.84 -0.64
CA ALA A 33 12.97 3.84 0.18
C ALA A 33 11.94 3.21 1.13
N ILE A 34 11.26 2.13 0.71
CA ILE A 34 10.30 1.40 1.56
C ILE A 34 11.04 0.63 2.66
N GLU A 35 12.17 0.01 2.34
CA GLU A 35 12.98 -0.78 3.27
C GLU A 35 13.75 0.08 4.28
N ASP A 36 14.21 1.28 3.89
CA ASP A 36 14.88 2.23 4.79
C ASP A 36 13.90 2.82 5.81
N GLN A 37 14.09 2.50 7.09
CA GLN A 37 13.22 2.97 8.18
C GLN A 37 13.27 4.49 8.39
N ASN A 38 14.32 5.17 7.93
CA ASN A 38 14.47 6.63 8.06
C ASN A 38 13.89 7.38 6.86
N CYS A 39 13.64 6.70 5.74
CA CYS A 39 13.02 7.30 4.58
C CYS A 39 11.51 7.45 4.77
N PRO A 40 10.89 8.63 4.53
CA PRO A 40 9.46 8.86 4.72
C PRO A 40 8.62 8.30 3.55
N VAL A 41 8.97 7.13 3.05
CA VAL A 41 8.24 6.38 2.01
C VAL A 41 7.82 5.03 2.56
N SER A 42 6.55 4.67 2.36
CA SER A 42 6.01 3.43 2.90
C SER A 42 4.92 2.83 1.99
N THR A 43 4.46 1.65 2.35
CA THR A 43 3.36 0.93 1.69
C THR A 43 2.52 0.20 2.72
N ILE A 44 1.21 0.08 2.45
CA ILE A 44 0.30 -0.73 3.29
C ILE A 44 0.14 -2.16 2.78
N TYR A 45 0.80 -2.51 1.67
CA TYR A 45 0.66 -3.82 1.03
C TYR A 45 1.61 -4.90 1.57
N THR A 46 2.56 -4.52 2.45
CA THR A 46 3.42 -5.45 3.19
C THR A 46 3.24 -5.24 4.69
N LEU A 47 3.50 -6.27 5.49
CA LEU A 47 3.39 -6.19 6.95
C LEU A 47 4.31 -5.10 7.53
N ASN A 48 5.60 -5.13 7.18
CA ASN A 48 6.57 -4.14 7.66
C ASN A 48 6.24 -2.72 7.17
N GLY A 49 5.78 -2.60 5.92
CA GLY A 49 5.34 -1.31 5.36
C GLY A 49 4.10 -0.77 6.09
N ALA A 50 3.16 -1.63 6.47
CA ALA A 50 1.99 -1.22 7.25
C ALA A 50 2.36 -0.71 8.65
N TYR A 51 3.29 -1.38 9.34
CA TYR A 51 3.82 -0.88 10.62
C TYR A 51 4.53 0.46 10.46
N LYS A 52 5.39 0.58 9.44
CA LYS A 52 6.07 1.85 9.13
C LYS A 52 5.06 2.96 8.83
N THR A 53 4.03 2.68 8.01
CA THR A 53 2.95 3.64 7.71
C THR A 53 2.22 4.07 8.97
N SER A 54 1.91 3.15 9.88
CA SER A 54 1.25 3.50 11.15
C SER A 54 2.12 4.42 11.99
N SER A 55 3.39 4.10 12.15
CA SER A 55 4.33 4.96 12.89
C SER A 55 4.48 6.35 12.26
N MET A 56 4.62 6.42 10.92
CA MET A 56 4.70 7.70 10.20
C MET A 56 3.44 8.54 10.41
N ARG A 57 2.25 7.92 10.31
CA ARG A 57 0.96 8.59 10.51
C ARG A 57 0.82 9.18 11.90
N GLU A 58 1.15 8.41 12.95
CA GLU A 58 1.05 8.84 14.35
C GLU A 58 2.04 9.98 14.68
N ASN A 59 3.24 9.95 14.11
CA ASN A 59 4.31 10.90 14.40
C ASN A 59 4.34 12.12 13.47
N PHE A 60 3.49 12.16 12.44
CA PHE A 60 3.47 13.27 11.47
C PHE A 60 3.07 14.59 12.14
N LYS A 61 3.86 15.65 11.92
CA LYS A 61 3.66 16.98 12.53
C LYS A 61 3.16 18.01 11.53
N GLY A 62 3.05 17.64 10.26
CA GLY A 62 2.65 18.51 9.17
C GLY A 62 3.62 18.45 8.00
N GLY A 63 3.34 19.22 6.95
CA GLY A 63 4.03 19.19 5.67
C GLY A 63 3.25 18.46 4.59
N LYS A 64 3.92 18.09 3.50
CA LYS A 64 3.28 17.43 2.36
C LYS A 64 3.16 15.92 2.60
N ALA A 65 1.95 15.41 2.48
CA ALA A 65 1.63 14.00 2.51
C ALA A 65 1.05 13.56 1.17
N ILE A 66 1.73 12.66 0.48
CA ILE A 66 1.34 12.18 -0.84
C ILE A 66 0.90 10.72 -0.73
N PHE A 67 -0.32 10.45 -1.14
CA PHE A 67 -0.87 9.10 -1.30
C PHE A 67 -1.00 8.78 -2.77
N THR A 68 -0.70 7.55 -3.16
CA THR A 68 -0.72 7.15 -4.57
C THR A 68 -1.56 5.91 -4.78
N LEU A 69 -2.32 5.91 -5.88
CA LEU A 69 -2.95 4.72 -6.45
C LEU A 69 -2.28 4.45 -7.80
N PRO A 70 -1.45 3.39 -7.90
CA PRO A 70 -0.80 3.04 -9.17
C PRO A 70 -1.83 2.48 -10.17
N THR A 71 -1.34 2.17 -11.38
CA THR A 71 -2.13 1.46 -12.39
C THR A 71 -2.53 0.06 -11.92
N MET A 72 -3.71 -0.37 -12.35
CA MET A 72 -4.18 -1.74 -12.07
C MET A 72 -3.33 -2.80 -12.83
N PRO A 73 -3.23 -4.02 -12.33
CA PRO A 73 -3.92 -4.56 -11.16
C PRO A 73 -3.20 -4.28 -9.84
N ILE A 74 -3.97 -4.07 -8.76
CA ILE A 74 -3.47 -4.02 -7.39
C ILE A 74 -4.31 -4.91 -6.48
N LYS A 75 -3.82 -5.23 -5.28
CA LYS A 75 -4.53 -6.13 -4.35
C LYS A 75 -5.90 -5.60 -3.93
N CYS A 76 -6.02 -4.31 -3.63
CA CYS A 76 -7.26 -3.68 -3.19
C CYS A 76 -7.28 -2.23 -3.68
N GLY A 77 -8.11 -1.92 -4.67
CA GLY A 77 -8.21 -0.59 -5.28
C GLY A 77 -8.67 0.52 -4.33
N GLY A 78 -9.40 0.18 -3.26
CA GLY A 78 -9.86 1.15 -2.25
C GLY A 78 -8.86 1.40 -1.13
N ALA A 79 -7.84 0.57 -0.95
CA ALA A 79 -6.92 0.67 0.18
C ALA A 79 -6.08 1.98 0.19
N PRO A 80 -5.56 2.48 -0.94
CA PRO A 80 -4.84 3.76 -0.97
C PRO A 80 -5.66 4.95 -0.49
N GLN A 81 -6.94 5.02 -0.86
CA GLN A 81 -7.84 6.06 -0.38
C GLN A 81 -8.19 5.89 1.10
N LYS A 82 -8.41 4.66 1.54
CA LYS A 82 -8.70 4.39 2.95
C LYS A 82 -7.57 4.82 3.86
N ILE A 83 -6.31 4.52 3.51
CA ILE A 83 -5.18 4.95 4.35
C ILE A 83 -5.03 6.47 4.37
N MET A 84 -5.34 7.18 3.29
CA MET A 84 -5.38 8.64 3.28
C MET A 84 -6.42 9.17 4.26
N TYR A 85 -7.67 8.68 4.22
CA TYR A 85 -8.72 9.13 5.14
C TYR A 85 -8.43 8.79 6.60
N LEU A 86 -7.89 7.59 6.87
CA LEU A 86 -7.46 7.22 8.21
C LEU A 86 -6.32 8.10 8.73
N SER A 87 -5.43 8.52 7.86
CA SER A 87 -4.35 9.45 8.20
C SER A 87 -4.91 10.84 8.50
N GLU A 88 -5.82 11.34 7.68
CA GLU A 88 -6.51 12.61 7.94
C GLU A 88 -7.24 12.61 9.29
N GLU A 89 -7.95 11.54 9.60
CA GLU A 89 -8.65 11.41 10.88
C GLU A 89 -7.65 11.48 12.06
N THR A 90 -6.54 10.75 11.98
CA THR A 90 -5.48 10.79 12.98
C THR A 90 -4.93 12.20 13.15
N TRP A 91 -4.62 12.88 12.06
CA TRP A 91 -4.07 14.24 12.09
C TRP A 91 -5.06 15.29 12.60
N ARG A 92 -6.37 15.07 12.38
CA ARG A 92 -7.43 15.90 13.01
C ARG A 92 -7.47 15.68 14.51
N LYS A 93 -7.45 14.43 14.98
CA LYS A 93 -7.39 14.07 16.41
C LYS A 93 -6.16 14.64 17.10
N ASN A 94 -5.00 14.60 16.43
CA ASN A 94 -3.74 15.12 16.94
C ASN A 94 -3.60 16.65 16.80
N GLY A 95 -4.57 17.35 16.20
CA GLY A 95 -4.56 18.80 16.01
C GLY A 95 -3.58 19.30 14.95
N VAL A 96 -2.93 18.43 14.19
CA VAL A 96 -1.92 18.80 13.20
C VAL A 96 -2.45 18.95 11.77
N ARG A 97 -3.69 18.56 11.51
CA ARG A 97 -4.27 18.54 10.15
C ARG A 97 -4.13 19.87 9.39
N LYS A 98 -4.25 21.00 10.07
CA LYS A 98 -4.12 22.34 9.49
C LYS A 98 -2.72 22.63 8.89
N ASN A 99 -1.72 21.88 9.35
CA ASN A 99 -0.34 22.01 8.90
C ASN A 99 -0.01 21.00 7.77
N CYS A 100 -1.00 20.21 7.31
CA CYS A 100 -0.78 19.13 6.34
C CYS A 100 -1.32 19.54 4.96
N ASP A 101 -0.48 19.45 3.95
CA ASP A 101 -0.85 19.48 2.52
C ASP A 101 -1.03 18.04 2.04
N VAL A 102 -2.29 17.59 1.89
CA VAL A 102 -2.62 16.20 1.59
C VAL A 102 -3.00 16.06 0.14
N ASN A 103 -2.26 15.22 -0.58
CA ASN A 103 -2.44 14.99 -2.00
C ASN A 103 -2.70 13.49 -2.26
N PHE A 104 -3.70 13.19 -3.10
CA PHE A 104 -3.96 11.85 -3.62
C PHE A 104 -3.72 11.82 -5.13
N ASN A 105 -2.73 11.06 -5.56
CA ASN A 105 -2.35 10.91 -6.95
C ASN A 105 -2.82 9.55 -7.49
N THR A 106 -3.60 9.59 -8.55
CA THR A 106 -4.13 8.38 -9.19
C THR A 106 -4.02 8.48 -10.71
N THR A 107 -3.88 7.34 -11.36
CA THR A 107 -4.03 7.20 -12.81
C THR A 107 -5.47 6.94 -13.23
N ALA A 108 -6.39 6.68 -12.27
CA ALA A 108 -7.80 6.52 -12.54
C ALA A 108 -8.49 7.88 -12.77
N GLY A 109 -9.47 7.91 -13.67
CA GLY A 109 -10.24 9.12 -13.96
C GLY A 109 -11.23 9.54 -12.88
N ASN A 110 -11.49 8.67 -11.91
CA ASN A 110 -12.43 8.89 -10.80
C ASN A 110 -11.89 8.25 -9.51
N LEU A 111 -12.41 8.72 -8.38
CA LEU A 111 -12.18 8.10 -7.09
C LEU A 111 -13.07 6.84 -6.97
N PHE A 112 -12.56 5.80 -6.31
CA PHE A 112 -13.23 4.50 -6.18
C PHE A 112 -13.69 3.93 -7.54
N PRO A 113 -12.77 3.64 -8.48
CA PRO A 113 -13.11 3.27 -9.86
C PRO A 113 -13.93 1.97 -9.99
N ASN A 114 -14.09 1.21 -8.92
CA ASN A 114 -14.80 -0.06 -8.87
C ASN A 114 -16.08 0.00 -8.01
N CYS A 115 -16.59 1.19 -7.70
CA CYS A 115 -17.86 1.40 -6.99
C CYS A 115 -18.94 1.93 -7.94
#